data_72da8ba03705b09ebe97a27e095f5bc1
#
_entry.id   72da8ba03705b09ebe97a27e095f5bc1
#
_cell.length_a   1.000
_cell.length_b   1.000
_cell.length_c   1.000
_cell.angle_alpha   90.00
_cell.angle_beta   90.00
_cell.angle_gamma   90.00
#
_symmetry.space_group_name_H-M   'P 1'
#
loop_
_entity.id
_entity.type
_entity.pdbx_description
1 polymer ?
#
loop_
_entity_poly.entity_id
_entity_poly.type
_entity_poly.pdbx_seq_one_letter_code
_entity_poly.pdbx_strand_id
1 'polypeptide(L)'
;MKLNLLDLPVYYINLDEEKEKKKRTETLLSELGFKDVTRLSAIRHEAGRIIGCARSHYEILKTAKAPFIILEDDCSLNREFNSEVELPDDVDSLYLGISHWGRYLNHSGPYVHYTQYSDEVVRVYNMLATHAIAYLSDYYVDVCKRIAYHSGYEVENHLDIGFAEVHKLYNVYSFDEPIFRQYEWSSVTTGKLSSVSYNKNMADRLFDEIKKSDDNYYKLNEEFKSPLLPLIQKRDVNGIPGYFIPTRIV
;
A
#
# COMPACT_ATOMS: atom_id res chain seq x y z
N MET A 1 -16.08 -7.71 8.28
CA MET A 1 -16.90 -6.47 8.04
C MET A 1 -17.28 -6.36 6.58
N LYS A 2 -18.45 -5.72 6.30
CA LYS A 2 -18.79 -5.33 4.93
C LYS A 2 -18.38 -3.90 4.70
N LEU A 3 -17.68 -3.64 3.63
CA LEU A 3 -17.21 -2.30 3.24
C LEU A 3 -17.79 -1.96 1.87
N ASN A 4 -18.37 -0.75 1.73
CA ASN A 4 -18.69 -0.18 0.44
C ASN A 4 -17.67 0.91 0.11
N LEU A 5 -16.89 0.70 -0.93
CA LEU A 5 -15.82 1.62 -1.35
C LEU A 5 -16.35 3.01 -1.76
N LEU A 6 -17.60 3.10 -2.22
CA LEU A 6 -18.23 4.38 -2.60
C LEU A 6 -18.57 5.29 -1.41
N ASP A 7 -18.56 4.74 -0.20
CA ASP A 7 -18.80 5.52 1.04
C ASP A 7 -17.51 6.17 1.56
N LEU A 8 -16.34 5.85 0.95
CA LEU A 8 -15.05 6.36 1.39
C LEU A 8 -14.67 7.65 0.64
N PRO A 9 -14.15 8.67 1.34
CA PRO A 9 -13.48 9.80 0.70
C PRO A 9 -12.32 9.33 -0.17
N VAL A 10 -12.18 9.92 -1.35
CA VAL A 10 -11.10 9.61 -2.29
C VAL A 10 -10.19 10.82 -2.43
N TYR A 11 -8.91 10.64 -2.18
CA TYR A 11 -7.87 11.59 -2.51
C TYR A 11 -7.13 11.09 -3.75
N TYR A 12 -6.98 11.92 -4.80
CA TYR A 12 -6.12 11.55 -5.90
C TYR A 12 -4.97 12.53 -6.09
N ILE A 13 -3.80 11.98 -6.39
CA ILE A 13 -2.54 12.71 -6.53
C ILE A 13 -2.30 12.96 -8.01
N ASN A 14 -2.14 14.25 -8.41
CA ASN A 14 -1.91 14.61 -9.81
C ASN A 14 -1.10 15.90 -9.91
N LEU A 15 -0.09 15.93 -10.80
CA LEU A 15 0.69 17.13 -11.13
C LEU A 15 -0.17 18.19 -11.85
N ASP A 16 0.04 19.46 -11.56
CA ASP A 16 -0.78 20.55 -12.12
C ASP A 16 -0.68 20.65 -13.65
N GLU A 17 0.47 20.30 -14.20
CA GLU A 17 0.71 20.25 -15.64
C GLU A 17 0.07 19.04 -16.34
N GLU A 18 -0.20 17.93 -15.64
CA GLU A 18 -0.75 16.68 -16.18
C GLU A 18 -2.29 16.75 -16.35
N LYS A 19 -2.77 17.72 -17.13
CA LYS A 19 -4.21 18.01 -17.30
C LYS A 19 -5.01 16.85 -17.88
N GLU A 20 -4.43 16.09 -18.80
CA GLU A 20 -5.09 14.94 -19.42
C GLU A 20 -5.25 13.79 -18.41
N LYS A 21 -4.24 13.53 -17.59
CA LYS A 21 -4.34 12.55 -16.50
C LYS A 21 -5.39 12.97 -15.49
N LYS A 22 -5.39 14.27 -15.10
CA LYS A 22 -6.43 14.84 -14.24
C LYS A 22 -7.83 14.55 -14.77
N LYS A 23 -8.10 14.96 -16.02
CA LYS A 23 -9.41 14.78 -16.65
C LYS A 23 -9.83 13.31 -16.68
N ARG A 24 -8.91 12.42 -17.05
CA ARG A 24 -9.16 10.97 -17.09
C ARG A 24 -9.51 10.42 -15.73
N THR A 25 -8.75 10.77 -14.67
CA THR A 25 -9.01 10.34 -13.30
C THR A 25 -10.35 10.84 -12.78
N GLU A 26 -10.68 12.12 -13.00
CA GLU A 26 -11.96 12.70 -12.60
C GLU A 26 -13.15 12.05 -13.33
N THR A 27 -13.00 11.79 -14.64
CA THR A 27 -14.02 11.06 -15.42
C THR A 27 -14.21 9.65 -14.88
N LEU A 28 -13.12 8.89 -14.67
CA LEU A 28 -13.15 7.54 -14.14
C LEU A 28 -13.87 7.48 -12.78
N LEU A 29 -13.47 8.33 -11.84
CA LEU A 29 -14.07 8.35 -10.50
C LEU A 29 -15.56 8.72 -10.53
N SER A 30 -15.95 9.66 -11.40
CA SER A 30 -17.34 10.05 -11.60
C SER A 30 -18.18 8.90 -12.21
N GLU A 31 -17.66 8.21 -13.22
CA GLU A 31 -18.32 7.06 -13.87
C GLU A 31 -18.49 5.89 -12.91
N LEU A 32 -17.54 5.67 -11.99
CA LEU A 32 -17.62 4.65 -10.94
C LEU A 32 -18.57 5.04 -9.80
N GLY A 33 -19.00 6.31 -9.71
CA GLY A 33 -19.97 6.80 -8.73
C GLY A 33 -19.39 7.34 -7.43
N PHE A 34 -18.07 7.58 -7.35
CA PHE A 34 -17.46 8.25 -6.20
C PHE A 34 -17.93 9.70 -6.11
N LYS A 35 -18.34 10.13 -4.90
CA LYS A 35 -18.95 11.46 -4.68
C LYS A 35 -18.02 12.40 -3.92
N ASP A 36 -17.29 11.89 -2.95
CA ASP A 36 -16.35 12.67 -2.12
C ASP A 36 -14.93 12.48 -2.67
N VAL A 37 -14.59 13.34 -3.65
CA VAL A 37 -13.30 13.25 -4.36
C VAL A 37 -12.54 14.56 -4.20
N THR A 38 -11.34 14.46 -3.64
CA THR A 38 -10.43 15.60 -3.42
C THR A 38 -9.13 15.38 -4.19
N ARG A 39 -8.76 16.37 -5.01
CA ARG A 39 -7.46 16.37 -5.67
C ARG A 39 -6.38 16.95 -4.77
N LEU A 40 -5.24 16.26 -4.66
CA LEU A 40 -3.99 16.84 -4.18
C LEU A 40 -3.13 17.25 -5.38
N SER A 41 -2.69 18.51 -5.43
CA SER A 41 -1.63 18.91 -6.35
C SER A 41 -0.34 18.23 -5.95
N ALA A 42 0.14 17.34 -6.80
CA ALA A 42 1.32 16.51 -6.52
C ALA A 42 2.58 17.37 -6.38
N ILE A 43 3.47 16.97 -5.48
CA ILE A 43 4.72 17.66 -5.25
C ILE A 43 5.73 17.25 -6.32
N ARG A 44 6.17 18.21 -7.13
CA ARG A 44 7.33 18.04 -8.00
C ARG A 44 8.59 18.24 -7.19
N HIS A 45 9.56 17.32 -7.32
CA HIS A 45 10.86 17.44 -6.65
C HIS A 45 11.99 17.38 -7.69
N GLU A 46 13.02 18.22 -7.51
CA GLU A 46 14.14 18.34 -8.45
C GLU A 46 14.98 17.06 -8.55
N ALA A 47 15.12 16.31 -7.45
CA ALA A 47 15.80 15.02 -7.41
C ALA A 47 14.98 13.86 -8.00
N GLY A 48 13.74 14.11 -8.46
CA GLY A 48 12.95 13.17 -9.23
C GLY A 48 11.58 12.81 -8.66
N ARG A 49 10.85 12.02 -9.47
CA ARG A 49 9.45 11.66 -9.19
C ARG A 49 9.25 10.80 -7.94
N ILE A 50 10.24 10.00 -7.58
CA ILE A 50 10.17 9.08 -6.42
C ILE A 50 9.93 9.88 -5.13
N ILE A 51 10.72 10.95 -4.94
CA ILE A 51 10.62 11.81 -3.75
C ILE A 51 9.34 12.62 -3.80
N GLY A 52 8.97 13.15 -4.97
CA GLY A 52 7.70 13.85 -5.17
C GLY A 52 6.48 12.97 -4.81
N CYS A 53 6.51 11.71 -5.20
CA CYS A 53 5.47 10.73 -4.88
C CYS A 53 5.38 10.54 -3.35
N ALA A 54 6.49 10.23 -2.67
CA ALA A 54 6.50 10.02 -1.22
C ALA A 54 6.00 11.26 -0.45
N ARG A 55 6.43 12.46 -0.85
CA ARG A 55 5.97 13.72 -0.25
C ARG A 55 4.49 13.98 -0.51
N SER A 56 3.97 13.67 -1.69
CA SER A 56 2.56 13.84 -2.02
C SER A 56 1.68 12.90 -1.19
N HIS A 57 2.06 11.65 -1.04
CA HIS A 57 1.38 10.71 -0.13
C HIS A 57 1.42 11.21 1.33
N TYR A 58 2.58 11.71 1.79
CA TYR A 58 2.71 12.27 3.13
C TYR A 58 1.73 13.40 3.41
N GLU A 59 1.52 14.32 2.47
CA GLU A 59 0.59 15.46 2.66
C GLU A 59 -0.85 15.00 2.87
N ILE A 60 -1.30 13.95 2.19
CA ILE A 60 -2.62 13.36 2.44
C ILE A 60 -2.64 12.66 3.81
N LEU A 61 -1.68 11.75 4.04
CA LEU A 61 -1.60 10.95 5.27
C LEU A 61 -1.43 11.79 6.54
N LYS A 62 -0.92 13.00 6.42
CA LYS A 62 -0.77 13.96 7.52
C LYS A 62 -2.10 14.49 8.05
N THR A 63 -3.11 14.59 7.20
CA THR A 63 -4.37 15.27 7.51
C THR A 63 -5.59 14.36 7.43
N ALA A 64 -5.59 13.36 6.56
CA ALA A 64 -6.71 12.44 6.38
C ALA A 64 -6.88 11.50 7.59
N LYS A 65 -8.13 11.12 7.86
CA LYS A 65 -8.53 10.16 8.89
C LYS A 65 -9.18 8.96 8.24
N ALA A 66 -8.78 7.75 8.68
CA ALA A 66 -9.39 6.53 8.17
C ALA A 66 -10.90 6.47 8.49
N PRO A 67 -11.71 5.90 7.60
CA PRO A 67 -11.34 5.26 6.34
C PRO A 67 -11.33 6.23 5.15
N PHE A 68 -10.38 6.08 4.22
CA PHE A 68 -10.30 6.84 2.96
C PHE A 68 -9.48 6.08 1.90
N ILE A 69 -9.52 6.54 0.64
CA ILE A 69 -8.75 5.97 -0.48
C ILE A 69 -7.74 7.00 -0.99
N ILE A 70 -6.53 6.55 -1.32
CA ILE A 70 -5.56 7.32 -2.13
C ILE A 70 -5.42 6.65 -3.49
N LEU A 71 -5.50 7.46 -4.56
CA LEU A 71 -5.22 7.05 -5.94
C LEU A 71 -4.11 7.91 -6.56
N GLU A 72 -3.26 7.30 -7.39
CA GLU A 72 -2.35 8.03 -8.30
C GLU A 72 -3.06 8.29 -9.64
N ASP A 73 -2.66 9.32 -10.39
CA ASP A 73 -3.34 9.77 -11.60
C ASP A 73 -3.11 8.88 -12.85
N ASP A 74 -2.31 7.83 -12.69
CA ASP A 74 -2.06 6.81 -13.71
C ASP A 74 -2.93 5.55 -13.54
N CYS A 75 -3.89 5.57 -12.63
CA CYS A 75 -4.85 4.49 -12.44
C CYS A 75 -5.85 4.40 -13.61
N SER A 76 -6.12 3.17 -14.03
CA SER A 76 -7.21 2.82 -14.95
C SER A 76 -7.94 1.59 -14.45
N LEU A 77 -9.21 1.42 -14.84
CA LEU A 77 -10.00 0.25 -14.47
C LEU A 77 -9.41 -1.01 -15.11
N ASN A 78 -9.27 -2.06 -14.32
CA ASN A 78 -8.74 -3.36 -14.77
C ASN A 78 -9.85 -4.41 -14.97
N ARG A 79 -10.91 -4.35 -14.18
CA ARG A 79 -12.06 -5.27 -14.22
C ARG A 79 -13.35 -4.52 -13.95
N GLU A 80 -14.49 -5.19 -14.08
CA GLU A 80 -15.76 -4.63 -13.64
C GLU A 80 -15.69 -4.20 -12.17
N PHE A 81 -16.17 -2.99 -11.88
CA PHE A 81 -16.14 -2.41 -10.55
C PHE A 81 -17.31 -2.92 -9.71
N ASN A 82 -16.97 -3.62 -8.64
CA ASN A 82 -17.89 -3.90 -7.54
C ASN A 82 -17.45 -3.07 -6.33
N SER A 83 -18.33 -2.24 -5.80
CA SER A 83 -18.01 -1.37 -4.67
C SER A 83 -18.07 -2.11 -3.33
N GLU A 84 -18.73 -3.25 -3.23
CA GLU A 84 -18.87 -4.00 -1.98
C GLU A 84 -17.81 -5.06 -1.84
N VAL A 85 -17.22 -5.16 -0.65
CA VAL A 85 -16.22 -6.18 -0.32
C VAL A 85 -16.40 -6.68 1.11
N GLU A 86 -16.21 -7.97 1.32
CA GLU A 86 -16.14 -8.57 2.65
C GLU A 86 -14.69 -8.72 3.11
N LEU A 87 -14.37 -8.14 4.28
CA LEU A 87 -13.04 -8.10 4.87
C LEU A 87 -13.07 -8.60 6.31
N PRO A 88 -11.94 -9.02 6.90
CA PRO A 88 -11.84 -9.25 8.34
C PRO A 88 -12.14 -7.97 9.12
N ASP A 89 -12.61 -8.13 10.36
CA ASP A 89 -12.94 -6.97 11.20
C ASP A 89 -11.71 -6.18 11.66
N ASP A 90 -10.54 -6.78 11.64
CA ASP A 90 -9.24 -6.22 12.04
C ASP A 90 -8.39 -5.76 10.85
N VAL A 91 -8.99 -5.53 9.68
CA VAL A 91 -8.29 -5.04 8.48
C VAL A 91 -7.74 -3.63 8.70
N ASP A 92 -6.45 -3.45 8.34
CA ASP A 92 -5.80 -2.14 8.39
C ASP A 92 -5.82 -1.41 7.06
N SER A 93 -5.74 -2.15 5.95
CA SER A 93 -5.69 -1.58 4.61
C SER A 93 -6.12 -2.58 3.55
N LEU A 94 -6.74 -2.06 2.47
CA LEU A 94 -7.09 -2.82 1.27
C LEU A 94 -6.45 -2.19 0.03
N TYR A 95 -5.58 -2.93 -0.63
CA TYR A 95 -5.02 -2.52 -1.91
C TYR A 95 -6.02 -2.78 -3.04
N LEU A 96 -6.39 -1.73 -3.74
CA LEU A 96 -7.30 -1.76 -4.90
C LEU A 96 -6.53 -1.96 -6.20
N GLY A 97 -5.23 -1.67 -6.17
CA GLY A 97 -4.26 -1.94 -7.22
C GLY A 97 -3.15 -2.84 -6.70
N ILE A 98 -2.59 -3.68 -7.56
CA ILE A 98 -1.55 -4.63 -7.18
C ILE A 98 -0.30 -4.46 -8.01
N SER A 99 0.80 -5.01 -7.49
CA SER A 99 2.02 -5.30 -8.24
C SER A 99 2.39 -6.77 -8.06
N HIS A 100 2.99 -7.36 -9.10
CA HIS A 100 3.58 -8.69 -9.01
C HIS A 100 5.00 -8.67 -8.42
N TRP A 101 5.46 -7.47 -8.04
CA TRP A 101 6.76 -7.28 -7.41
C TRP A 101 6.60 -7.18 -5.90
N GLY A 102 7.51 -7.82 -5.20
CA GLY A 102 7.60 -7.82 -3.75
C GLY A 102 9.01 -7.53 -3.27
N ARG A 103 9.14 -7.31 -1.97
CA ARG A 103 10.40 -7.03 -1.28
C ARG A 103 10.83 -8.24 -0.45
N TYR A 104 12.10 -8.70 -0.63
CA TYR A 104 12.71 -9.76 0.16
C TYR A 104 14.23 -9.56 0.28
N LEU A 105 14.75 -9.55 1.50
CA LEU A 105 16.19 -9.43 1.80
C LEU A 105 16.89 -8.30 1.03
N ASN A 106 16.35 -7.10 1.07
CA ASN A 106 16.82 -5.92 0.31
C ASN A 106 16.69 -6.01 -1.22
N HIS A 107 16.11 -7.06 -1.75
CA HIS A 107 15.87 -7.21 -3.17
C HIS A 107 14.40 -6.99 -3.50
N SER A 108 14.14 -6.32 -4.61
CA SER A 108 12.82 -6.24 -5.22
C SER A 108 12.76 -7.17 -6.42
N GLY A 109 11.66 -7.89 -6.58
CA GLY A 109 11.54 -8.85 -7.67
C GLY A 109 10.13 -9.45 -7.77
N PRO A 110 9.90 -10.35 -8.74
CA PRO A 110 8.60 -10.96 -9.00
C PRO A 110 8.26 -12.05 -7.96
N TYR A 111 8.15 -11.68 -6.71
CA TYR A 111 7.87 -12.59 -5.60
C TYR A 111 7.03 -11.93 -4.50
N VAL A 112 5.76 -11.69 -4.77
CA VAL A 112 4.79 -11.28 -3.75
C VAL A 112 4.41 -12.52 -2.94
N HIS A 113 4.51 -12.42 -1.62
CA HIS A 113 3.94 -13.41 -0.72
C HIS A 113 2.55 -12.98 -0.25
N TYR A 114 1.60 -13.92 -0.33
CA TYR A 114 0.22 -13.71 0.06
C TYR A 114 -0.40 -15.02 0.58
N THR A 115 -1.51 -14.90 1.30
CA THR A 115 -2.39 -16.02 1.68
C THR A 115 -3.83 -15.71 1.28
N GLN A 116 -4.55 -16.72 0.80
CA GLN A 116 -5.95 -16.55 0.43
C GLN A 116 -6.80 -16.29 1.67
N TYR A 117 -7.67 -15.28 1.60
CA TYR A 117 -8.67 -15.00 2.61
C TYR A 117 -10.07 -15.38 2.14
N SER A 118 -10.46 -14.98 0.93
CA SER A 118 -11.70 -15.34 0.24
C SER A 118 -11.42 -15.57 -1.24
N ASP A 119 -12.45 -15.85 -2.04
CA ASP A 119 -12.28 -16.07 -3.48
C ASP A 119 -11.71 -14.84 -4.22
N GLU A 120 -11.93 -13.63 -3.68
CA GLU A 120 -11.50 -12.38 -4.30
C GLU A 120 -10.40 -11.63 -3.54
N VAL A 121 -10.17 -11.97 -2.25
CA VAL A 121 -9.30 -11.21 -1.37
C VAL A 121 -8.17 -12.07 -0.84
N VAL A 122 -6.98 -11.51 -0.86
CA VAL A 122 -5.75 -12.11 -0.32
C VAL A 122 -5.16 -11.20 0.75
N ARG A 123 -4.52 -11.77 1.76
CA ARG A 123 -3.62 -11.05 2.66
C ARG A 123 -2.24 -10.99 2.03
N VAL A 124 -1.64 -9.80 1.95
CA VAL A 124 -0.31 -9.59 1.35
C VAL A 124 0.72 -9.26 2.41
N TYR A 125 1.98 -9.68 2.17
CA TYR A 125 3.05 -9.59 3.18
C TYR A 125 4.26 -8.75 2.74
N ASN A 126 4.42 -8.47 1.43
CA ASN A 126 5.62 -7.78 0.93
C ASN A 126 5.42 -7.11 -0.44
N MET A 127 4.21 -6.81 -0.85
CA MET A 127 3.89 -6.28 -2.18
C MET A 127 4.35 -4.83 -2.36
N LEU A 128 4.98 -4.54 -3.49
CA LEU A 128 5.38 -3.19 -3.90
C LEU A 128 4.26 -2.55 -4.72
N ALA A 129 3.49 -1.65 -4.12
CA ALA A 129 2.46 -0.87 -4.80
C ALA A 129 2.05 0.35 -3.95
N THR A 130 1.66 1.46 -4.60
CA THR A 130 1.13 2.66 -3.92
C THR A 130 -0.03 3.30 -4.67
N HIS A 131 -0.26 2.91 -5.90
CA HIS A 131 -1.13 3.64 -6.84
C HIS A 131 -2.62 3.63 -6.50
N ALA A 132 -3.11 2.66 -5.70
CA ALA A 132 -4.52 2.57 -5.31
C ALA A 132 -4.67 1.83 -3.97
N ILE A 133 -4.88 2.56 -2.89
CA ILE A 133 -4.92 2.02 -1.52
C ILE A 133 -6.11 2.61 -0.75
N ALA A 134 -6.94 1.75 -0.14
CA ALA A 134 -7.87 2.12 0.91
C ALA A 134 -7.21 1.93 2.28
N TYR A 135 -7.12 3.00 3.05
CA TYR A 135 -6.64 3.03 4.43
C TYR A 135 -7.83 2.91 5.36
N LEU A 136 -7.88 1.87 6.19
CA LEU A 136 -9.04 1.50 6.97
C LEU A 136 -8.85 1.66 8.48
N SER A 137 -7.60 1.80 8.95
CA SER A 137 -7.31 2.10 10.35
C SER A 137 -6.37 3.30 10.51
N ASP A 138 -6.65 4.18 11.49
CA ASP A 138 -5.79 5.31 11.83
C ASP A 138 -4.39 4.85 12.26
N TYR A 139 -4.30 3.64 12.80
CA TYR A 139 -3.04 3.01 13.17
C TYR A 139 -2.12 2.81 11.97
N TYR A 140 -2.66 2.23 10.91
CA TYR A 140 -1.91 2.01 9.67
C TYR A 140 -1.61 3.33 8.95
N VAL A 141 -2.54 4.29 9.00
CA VAL A 141 -2.31 5.66 8.50
C VAL A 141 -1.10 6.29 9.19
N ASP A 142 -0.99 6.20 10.52
CA ASP A 142 0.14 6.74 11.26
C ASP A 142 1.48 6.08 10.88
N VAL A 143 1.49 4.79 10.65
CA VAL A 143 2.67 4.07 10.17
C VAL A 143 3.05 4.52 8.77
N CYS A 144 2.11 4.50 7.84
CA CYS A 144 2.33 4.92 6.44
C CYS A 144 2.77 6.38 6.34
N LYS A 145 2.20 7.28 7.17
CA LYS A 145 2.61 8.68 7.26
C LYS A 145 4.10 8.82 7.61
N ARG A 146 4.59 8.05 8.59
CA ARG A 146 6.00 8.09 9.01
C ARG A 146 6.91 7.53 7.95
N ILE A 147 6.50 6.44 7.30
CA ILE A 147 7.22 5.87 6.17
C ILE A 147 7.31 6.88 5.04
N ALA A 148 6.20 7.55 4.70
CA ALA A 148 6.17 8.55 3.65
C ALA A 148 7.08 9.76 3.98
N TYR A 149 7.07 10.21 5.23
CA TYR A 149 8.00 11.25 5.69
C TYR A 149 9.46 10.79 5.56
N HIS A 150 9.78 9.62 6.10
CA HIS A 150 11.14 9.07 6.05
C HIS A 150 11.62 8.91 4.59
N SER A 151 10.79 8.33 3.72
CA SER A 151 11.13 8.15 2.30
C SER A 151 11.28 9.46 1.53
N GLY A 152 10.47 10.47 1.85
CA GLY A 152 10.45 11.73 1.12
C GLY A 152 11.40 12.81 1.62
N TYR A 153 11.82 12.77 2.90
CA TYR A 153 12.57 13.85 3.53
C TYR A 153 13.89 13.43 4.18
N GLU A 154 14.08 12.13 4.48
CA GLU A 154 15.27 11.69 5.21
C GLU A 154 16.19 10.80 4.35
N VAL A 155 15.63 9.79 3.65
CA VAL A 155 16.45 8.81 2.90
C VAL A 155 16.27 8.87 1.39
N GLU A 156 15.31 9.66 0.91
CA GLU A 156 15.02 9.86 -0.52
C GLU A 156 14.86 8.54 -1.30
N ASN A 157 14.03 7.64 -0.78
CA ASN A 157 13.83 6.30 -1.31
C ASN A 157 12.39 6.08 -1.80
N HIS A 158 12.16 4.96 -2.47
CA HIS A 158 10.84 4.54 -2.93
C HIS A 158 9.89 4.27 -1.75
N LEU A 159 8.71 4.89 -1.78
CA LEU A 159 7.68 4.77 -0.75
C LEU A 159 7.16 3.33 -0.60
N ASP A 160 6.96 2.65 -1.72
CA ASP A 160 6.44 1.28 -1.76
C ASP A 160 7.36 0.27 -1.07
N ILE A 161 8.68 0.50 -1.08
CA ILE A 161 9.64 -0.33 -0.33
C ILE A 161 9.32 -0.29 1.15
N GLY A 162 9.15 0.89 1.73
CA GLY A 162 8.81 1.02 3.15
C GLY A 162 7.45 0.42 3.49
N PHE A 163 6.45 0.58 2.62
CA PHE A 163 5.14 -0.05 2.80
C PHE A 163 5.23 -1.57 2.75
N ALA A 164 5.94 -2.13 1.76
CA ALA A 164 6.14 -3.58 1.64
C ALA A 164 6.81 -4.20 2.87
N GLU A 165 7.73 -3.49 3.52
CA GLU A 165 8.41 -3.98 4.72
C GLU A 165 7.49 -4.10 5.94
N VAL A 166 6.45 -3.28 6.03
CA VAL A 166 5.50 -3.31 7.16
C VAL A 166 4.25 -4.15 6.90
N HIS A 167 3.97 -4.57 5.67
CA HIS A 167 2.79 -5.41 5.36
C HIS A 167 2.71 -6.68 6.23
N LYS A 168 3.85 -7.29 6.56
CA LYS A 168 3.92 -8.48 7.43
C LYS A 168 3.52 -8.24 8.87
N LEU A 169 3.46 -6.97 9.30
CA LEU A 169 3.19 -6.54 10.68
C LEU A 169 1.75 -6.06 10.88
N TYR A 170 1.06 -5.78 9.77
CA TYR A 170 -0.29 -5.22 9.75
C TYR A 170 -1.22 -6.11 8.94
N ASN A 171 -2.51 -5.96 9.13
CA ASN A 171 -3.53 -6.70 8.41
C ASN A 171 -3.82 -6.03 7.06
N VAL A 172 -2.87 -6.19 6.13
CA VAL A 172 -2.92 -5.61 4.79
C VAL A 172 -3.47 -6.63 3.81
N TYR A 173 -4.56 -6.26 3.16
CA TYR A 173 -5.24 -7.09 2.18
C TYR A 173 -5.18 -6.48 0.79
N SER A 174 -5.46 -7.28 -0.20
CA SER A 174 -5.55 -6.87 -1.59
C SER A 174 -6.64 -7.69 -2.29
N PHE A 175 -7.21 -7.15 -3.36
CA PHE A 175 -7.90 -8.03 -4.30
C PHE A 175 -6.89 -8.95 -4.99
N ASP A 176 -7.24 -10.22 -5.19
CA ASP A 176 -6.45 -11.16 -6.02
C ASP A 176 -6.38 -10.66 -7.47
N GLU A 177 -7.51 -10.20 -8.01
CA GLU A 177 -7.60 -9.47 -9.26
C GLU A 177 -7.90 -8.01 -8.98
N PRO A 178 -6.95 -7.07 -9.27
CA PRO A 178 -7.08 -5.68 -8.86
C PRO A 178 -8.24 -4.97 -9.57
N ILE A 179 -8.84 -4.00 -8.86
CA ILE A 179 -9.81 -3.07 -9.45
C ILE A 179 -9.10 -2.11 -10.39
N PHE A 180 -7.97 -1.56 -9.94
CA PHE A 180 -7.17 -0.59 -10.68
C PHE A 180 -5.81 -1.16 -11.10
N ARG A 181 -5.35 -0.72 -12.26
CA ARG A 181 -3.99 -0.95 -12.77
C ARG A 181 -3.34 0.36 -13.12
N GLN A 182 -2.01 0.41 -13.14
CA GLN A 182 -1.28 1.56 -13.65
C GLN A 182 -1.30 1.57 -15.18
N TYR A 183 -1.73 2.68 -15.75
CA TYR A 183 -1.91 2.84 -17.20
C TYR A 183 -0.61 2.69 -17.98
N GLU A 184 0.48 3.25 -17.48
CA GLU A 184 1.79 3.24 -18.16
C GLU A 184 2.58 1.94 -17.97
N TRP A 185 2.18 1.09 -17.00
CA TRP A 185 2.88 -0.16 -16.62
C TRP A 185 2.00 -1.40 -16.81
N SER A 186 1.19 -1.39 -17.86
CA SER A 186 0.16 -2.41 -18.10
C SER A 186 0.64 -3.85 -18.13
N SER A 187 1.90 -4.10 -18.46
CA SER A 187 2.46 -5.46 -18.54
C SER A 187 2.79 -6.10 -17.20
N VAL A 188 2.92 -5.30 -16.14
CA VAL A 188 3.37 -5.76 -14.81
C VAL A 188 2.23 -5.89 -13.82
N THR A 189 1.14 -5.16 -14.02
CA THR A 189 0.04 -5.01 -13.05
C THR A 189 -1.29 -5.64 -13.49
N THR A 190 -1.31 -6.35 -14.61
CA THR A 190 -2.50 -7.05 -15.12
C THR A 190 -2.49 -8.52 -14.74
N GLY A 191 -3.67 -9.05 -14.45
CA GLY A 191 -3.89 -10.45 -14.07
C GLY A 191 -3.89 -10.67 -12.57
N LYS A 192 -4.25 -11.88 -12.16
CA LYS A 192 -4.37 -12.27 -10.76
C LYS A 192 -3.00 -12.50 -10.13
N LEU A 193 -2.85 -12.17 -8.84
CA LEU A 193 -1.67 -12.55 -8.05
C LEU A 193 -1.45 -14.05 -8.05
N SER A 194 -2.52 -14.82 -7.90
CA SER A 194 -2.51 -16.28 -7.88
C SER A 194 -2.05 -16.92 -9.21
N SER A 195 -2.15 -16.20 -10.33
CA SER A 195 -1.76 -16.70 -11.65
C SER A 195 -0.31 -16.40 -12.04
N VAL A 196 0.38 -15.58 -11.24
CA VAL A 196 1.75 -15.16 -11.56
C VAL A 196 2.75 -16.22 -11.14
N SER A 197 3.51 -16.73 -12.10
CA SER A 197 4.63 -17.63 -11.85
C SER A 197 5.85 -16.81 -11.43
N TYR A 198 6.09 -16.70 -10.15
CA TYR A 198 7.27 -16.07 -9.58
C TYR A 198 7.97 -17.02 -8.62
N ASN A 199 9.05 -16.59 -8.01
CA ASN A 199 9.87 -17.46 -7.17
C ASN A 199 9.12 -17.85 -5.87
N LYS A 200 8.22 -18.82 -6.00
CA LYS A 200 7.42 -19.38 -4.91
C LYS A 200 8.27 -19.82 -3.72
N ASN A 201 9.43 -20.42 -4.00
CA ASN A 201 10.31 -20.90 -2.93
C ASN A 201 10.81 -19.75 -2.04
N MET A 202 11.06 -18.56 -2.59
CA MET A 202 11.44 -17.40 -1.78
C MET A 202 10.25 -16.85 -0.97
N ALA A 203 9.07 -16.79 -1.57
CA ALA A 203 7.86 -16.38 -0.88
C ALA A 203 7.49 -17.34 0.26
N ASP A 204 7.54 -18.64 0.03
CA ASP A 204 7.28 -19.67 1.03
C ASP A 204 8.30 -19.59 2.19
N ARG A 205 9.59 -19.39 1.89
CA ARG A 205 10.64 -19.20 2.91
C ARG A 205 10.40 -17.96 3.76
N LEU A 206 10.04 -16.84 3.16
CA LEU A 206 9.70 -15.61 3.89
C LEU A 206 8.51 -15.86 4.83
N PHE A 207 7.49 -16.57 4.35
CA PHE A 207 6.31 -16.88 5.16
C PHE A 207 6.63 -17.83 6.33
N ASP A 208 7.45 -18.82 6.10
CA ASP A 208 7.90 -19.72 7.16
C ASP A 208 8.71 -18.98 8.22
N GLU A 209 9.56 -18.04 7.81
CA GLU A 209 10.30 -17.19 8.74
C GLU A 209 9.38 -16.28 9.57
N ILE A 210 8.36 -15.68 8.95
CA ILE A 210 7.35 -14.84 9.65
C ILE A 210 6.60 -15.66 10.70
N LYS A 211 6.31 -16.94 10.43
CA LYS A 211 5.54 -17.81 11.35
C LYS A 211 6.34 -18.35 12.55
N LYS A 212 7.67 -18.41 12.48
CA LYS A 212 8.48 -19.22 13.39
C LYS A 212 8.57 -18.70 14.82
N SER A 213 8.50 -17.43 15.08
CA SER A 213 8.54 -16.88 16.46
C SER A 213 8.16 -15.41 16.54
N ASP A 214 7.83 -14.97 17.74
CA ASP A 214 7.60 -13.55 18.04
C ASP A 214 8.85 -12.68 17.83
N ASP A 215 10.05 -13.25 17.91
CA ASP A 215 11.30 -12.54 17.73
C ASP A 215 11.72 -12.42 16.27
N ASN A 216 11.06 -13.12 15.35
CA ASN A 216 11.36 -13.10 13.92
C ASN A 216 11.22 -11.72 13.30
N TYR A 217 10.41 -10.86 13.87
CA TYR A 217 10.26 -9.49 13.39
C TYR A 217 11.61 -8.76 13.34
N TYR A 218 12.34 -8.70 14.44
CA TYR A 218 13.64 -8.02 14.48
C TYR A 218 14.66 -8.70 13.60
N LYS A 219 14.72 -10.03 13.63
CA LYS A 219 15.58 -10.81 12.76
C LYS A 219 15.30 -10.55 11.27
N LEU A 220 14.03 -10.57 10.85
CA LEU A 220 13.66 -10.28 9.48
C LEU A 220 14.01 -8.85 9.07
N ASN A 221 13.83 -7.86 9.95
CA ASN A 221 14.20 -6.49 9.65
C ASN A 221 15.73 -6.29 9.57
N GLU A 222 16.50 -6.99 10.38
CA GLU A 222 17.96 -7.02 10.24
C GLU A 222 18.38 -7.65 8.90
N GLU A 223 17.78 -8.77 8.52
CA GLU A 223 18.02 -9.44 7.24
C GLU A 223 17.62 -8.58 6.06
N PHE A 224 16.49 -7.89 6.15
CA PHE A 224 16.04 -6.92 5.14
C PHE A 224 16.87 -5.64 5.16
N LYS A 225 17.71 -5.41 6.19
CA LYS A 225 18.43 -4.17 6.42
C LYS A 225 17.51 -2.95 6.29
N SER A 226 16.33 -3.05 6.86
CA SER A 226 15.31 -2.03 6.74
C SER A 226 15.76 -0.72 7.36
N PRO A 227 15.67 0.41 6.66
CA PRO A 227 15.93 1.72 7.23
C PRO A 227 14.88 2.09 8.31
N LEU A 228 13.77 1.39 8.36
CA LEU A 228 12.68 1.60 9.33
C LEU A 228 12.91 0.85 10.65
N LEU A 229 13.87 -0.07 10.71
CA LEU A 229 14.12 -0.87 11.93
C LEU A 229 14.26 -0.01 13.20
N PRO A 230 15.02 1.10 13.20
CA PRO A 230 15.09 1.98 14.37
C PRO A 230 13.78 2.66 14.75
N LEU A 231 12.83 2.73 13.80
CA LEU A 231 11.54 3.39 13.97
C LEU A 231 10.46 2.46 14.48
N ILE A 232 10.69 1.14 14.40
CA ILE A 232 9.68 0.13 14.71
C ILE A 232 9.98 -0.50 16.06
N GLN A 233 8.98 -0.54 16.92
CA GLN A 233 9.08 -1.12 18.25
C GLN A 233 7.99 -2.15 18.49
N LYS A 234 8.36 -3.31 19.05
CA LYS A 234 7.39 -4.30 19.56
C LYS A 234 6.75 -3.76 20.83
N ARG A 235 5.44 -3.74 20.89
CA ARG A 235 4.68 -3.41 22.12
C ARG A 235 3.25 -3.92 22.05
N ASP A 236 2.65 -4.07 23.22
CA ASP A 236 1.23 -4.32 23.34
C ASP A 236 0.46 -2.99 23.37
N VAL A 237 -0.60 -2.91 22.59
CA VAL A 237 -1.53 -1.79 22.60
C VAL A 237 -2.93 -2.35 22.79
N ASN A 238 -3.57 -1.98 23.90
CA ASN A 238 -4.90 -2.46 24.26
C ASN A 238 -5.01 -4.00 24.32
N GLY A 239 -3.94 -4.69 24.77
CA GLY A 239 -3.91 -6.16 24.87
C GLY A 239 -3.67 -6.87 23.53
N ILE A 240 -3.38 -6.14 22.46
CA ILE A 240 -3.04 -6.70 21.16
C ILE A 240 -1.51 -6.59 21.00
N PRO A 241 -0.78 -7.71 20.93
CA PRO A 241 0.64 -7.69 20.64
C PRO A 241 0.87 -7.18 19.20
N GLY A 242 1.80 -6.26 19.04
CA GLY A 242 2.07 -5.68 17.73
C GLY A 242 3.42 -4.98 17.67
N TYR A 243 3.75 -4.53 16.46
CA TYR A 243 4.95 -3.76 16.18
C TYR A 243 4.54 -2.38 15.71
N PHE A 244 5.09 -1.36 16.32
CA PHE A 244 4.64 0.02 16.13
C PHE A 244 5.82 0.94 15.86
N ILE A 245 5.63 1.88 14.96
CA ILE A 245 6.57 2.98 14.76
C ILE A 245 6.33 4.00 15.87
N PRO A 246 7.35 4.35 16.69
CA PRO A 246 7.18 5.29 17.80
C PRO A 246 6.68 6.66 17.32
N THR A 247 5.82 7.28 18.14
CA THR A 247 5.23 8.59 17.83
C THR A 247 6.21 9.77 17.91
N ARG A 248 7.43 9.55 18.36
CA ARG A 248 8.44 10.59 18.57
C ARG A 248 9.54 10.57 17.51
N ILE A 249 9.17 10.62 16.24
CA ILE A 249 10.08 10.98 15.16
C ILE A 249 9.34 12.01 14.32
N VAL A 250 9.35 13.22 14.79
CA VAL A 250 9.08 14.46 14.04
C VAL A 250 10.08 15.42 14.56
#